data_f71c1dcec3f69bc4c4a74c5c5a281466
#
_entry.id   f71c1dcec3f69bc4c4a74c5c5a281466
#
_cell.length_a   1.000
_cell.length_b   1.000
_cell.length_c   1.000
_cell.angle_alpha   90.00
_cell.angle_beta   90.00
_cell.angle_gamma   90.00
#
_symmetry.space_group_name_H-M   'P 1'
#
loop_
_entity.id
_entity.type
_entity.pdbx_description
1 polymer ?
#
loop_
_entity_poly.entity_id
_entity_poly.type
_entity_poly.pdbx_seq_one_letter_code
_entity_poly.pdbx_strand_id
1 'polypeptide(L)'
;MPFNKLLGIKIVRRHSDGVTIECKLREELMNIAGVVHGGVLASMADTAMGIGLHNHFGGRRPITTTDLKINYLRPIGAGKAVARSHLLRVGKKLGVGRVDLFDGEGQLVAVAIVTYMIL
;
A
#
# COMPACT_ATOMS: atom_id res chain seq x y z
N MET A 1 3.81 -11.80 7.03
CA MET A 1 5.11 -11.11 6.92
C MET A 1 5.34 -10.27 8.17
N PRO A 2 6.53 -10.36 8.75
CA PRO A 2 6.82 -9.66 10.02
C PRO A 2 6.55 -8.16 10.00
N PHE A 3 6.96 -7.47 8.93
CA PHE A 3 6.77 -6.01 8.84
C PHE A 3 5.28 -5.64 8.76
N ASN A 4 4.52 -6.36 7.95
CA ASN A 4 3.07 -6.13 7.86
C ASN A 4 2.38 -6.36 9.19
N LYS A 5 2.85 -7.36 9.94
CA LYS A 5 2.34 -7.67 11.25
C LYS A 5 2.66 -6.56 12.26
N LEU A 6 3.88 -6.02 12.17
CA LEU A 6 4.30 -4.89 13.02
C LEU A 6 3.41 -3.67 12.80
N LEU A 7 3.09 -3.34 11.54
CA LEU A 7 2.20 -2.22 11.21
C LEU A 7 0.74 -2.53 11.50
N GLY A 8 0.37 -3.80 11.61
CA GLY A 8 -1.02 -4.21 11.79
C GLY A 8 -1.83 -4.17 10.49
N ILE A 9 -1.18 -4.43 9.37
CA ILE A 9 -1.83 -4.43 8.06
C ILE A 9 -2.73 -5.64 7.91
N LYS A 10 -3.96 -5.42 7.46
CA LYS A 10 -4.96 -6.46 7.18
C LYS A 10 -5.43 -6.35 5.75
N ILE A 11 -5.58 -7.51 5.09
CA ILE A 11 -6.22 -7.57 3.78
C ILE A 11 -7.73 -7.51 4.01
N VAL A 12 -8.38 -6.50 3.43
CA VAL A 12 -9.82 -6.30 3.54
C VAL A 12 -10.54 -6.99 2.40
N ARG A 13 -10.00 -6.89 1.19
CA ARG A 13 -10.62 -7.42 0.00
C ARG A 13 -9.60 -7.68 -1.10
N ARG A 14 -9.78 -8.78 -1.83
CA ARG A 14 -9.02 -9.07 -3.05
C ARG A 14 -9.88 -8.70 -4.26
N HIS A 15 -9.26 -8.02 -5.22
CA HIS A 15 -9.89 -7.62 -6.48
C HIS A 15 -9.18 -8.29 -7.64
N SER A 16 -9.78 -8.26 -8.83
CA SER A 16 -9.15 -8.81 -10.03
C SER A 16 -7.87 -8.06 -10.40
N ASP A 17 -7.77 -6.78 -10.06
CA ASP A 17 -6.65 -5.90 -10.43
C ASP A 17 -5.83 -5.42 -9.23
N GLY A 18 -5.97 -6.03 -8.07
CA GLY A 18 -5.22 -5.61 -6.88
C GLY A 18 -5.87 -6.02 -5.59
N VAL A 19 -5.61 -5.27 -4.54
CA VAL A 19 -6.14 -5.54 -3.20
C VAL A 19 -6.50 -4.25 -2.48
N THR A 20 -7.36 -4.37 -1.48
CA THR A 20 -7.58 -3.35 -0.48
C THR A 20 -7.02 -3.85 0.85
N ILE A 21 -6.15 -3.06 1.45
CA ILE A 21 -5.61 -3.33 2.79
C ILE A 21 -5.91 -2.15 3.69
N GLU A 22 -5.88 -2.40 5.00
CA GLU A 22 -6.06 -1.34 5.97
C GLU A 22 -5.07 -1.48 7.13
N CYS A 23 -4.81 -0.36 7.79
CA CYS A 23 -3.95 -0.26 8.95
C CYS A 23 -4.64 0.65 9.98
N LYS A 24 -4.92 0.10 11.15
CA LYS A 24 -5.45 0.90 12.26
C LYS A 24 -4.32 1.78 12.79
N LEU A 25 -4.59 3.07 12.88
CA LEU A 25 -3.58 4.03 13.34
C LEU A 25 -3.46 3.98 14.86
N ARG A 26 -2.24 4.09 15.34
CA ARG A 26 -1.90 4.14 16.76
C ARG A 26 -0.73 5.10 16.94
N GLU A 27 -0.47 5.48 18.17
CA GLU A 27 0.52 6.51 18.49
C GLU A 27 1.89 6.25 17.89
N GLU A 28 2.36 5.01 17.90
CA GLU A 28 3.67 4.61 17.36
C GLU A 28 3.80 4.84 15.86
N LEU A 29 2.71 5.02 15.15
CA LEU A 29 2.69 5.26 13.70
C LEU A 29 2.57 6.75 13.35
N MET A 30 2.49 7.61 14.35
CA MET A 30 2.29 9.04 14.16
C MET A 30 3.62 9.77 14.19
N ASN A 31 3.66 10.96 13.56
CA ASN A 31 4.81 11.84 13.66
C ASN A 31 4.62 12.84 14.83
N ILE A 32 5.58 13.76 15.01
CA ILE A 32 5.56 14.75 16.09
C ILE A 32 4.33 15.66 16.01
N ALA A 33 3.81 15.90 14.81
CA ALA A 33 2.66 16.76 14.59
C ALA A 33 1.33 16.08 14.90
N GLY A 34 1.34 14.81 15.33
CA GLY A 34 0.11 14.08 15.66
C GLY A 34 -0.66 13.56 14.46
N VAL A 35 0.00 13.44 13.30
CA VAL A 35 -0.59 12.83 12.11
C VAL A 35 0.23 11.62 11.69
N VAL A 36 -0.35 10.72 10.88
CA VAL A 36 0.33 9.51 10.47
C VAL A 36 1.65 9.84 9.78
N HIS A 37 2.70 9.12 10.12
CA HIS A 37 4.00 9.27 9.47
C HIS A 37 3.89 8.87 8.01
N GLY A 38 4.43 9.71 7.11
CA GLY A 38 4.37 9.44 5.67
C GLY A 38 4.97 8.09 5.28
N GLY A 39 5.96 7.62 6.02
CA GLY A 39 6.55 6.29 5.82
C GLY A 39 5.58 5.15 6.03
N VAL A 40 4.55 5.32 6.86
CA VAL A 40 3.50 4.31 7.04
C VAL A 40 2.67 4.19 5.77
N LEU A 41 2.26 5.33 5.19
CA LEU A 41 1.49 5.34 3.95
C LEU A 41 2.32 4.79 2.79
N ALA A 42 3.60 5.14 2.70
CA ALA A 42 4.50 4.60 1.68
C ALA A 42 4.65 3.08 1.82
N SER A 43 4.78 2.57 3.05
CA SER A 43 4.85 1.13 3.33
C SER A 43 3.57 0.43 2.93
N MET A 44 2.42 1.05 3.19
CA MET A 44 1.13 0.50 2.78
C MET A 44 1.00 0.44 1.26
N ALA A 45 1.44 1.49 0.56
CA ALA A 45 1.41 1.52 -0.90
C ALA A 45 2.26 0.38 -1.48
N ASP A 46 3.47 0.22 -0.97
CA ASP A 46 4.38 -0.84 -1.38
C ASP A 46 3.78 -2.23 -1.12
N THR A 47 3.25 -2.44 0.07
CA THR A 47 2.64 -3.70 0.49
C THR A 47 1.40 -4.03 -0.34
N ALA A 48 0.53 -3.06 -0.59
CA ALA A 48 -0.67 -3.27 -1.40
C ALA A 48 -0.32 -3.66 -2.83
N MET A 49 0.74 -3.08 -3.38
CA MET A 49 1.23 -3.45 -4.71
C MET A 49 1.79 -4.87 -4.71
N GLY A 50 2.63 -5.23 -3.74
CA GLY A 50 3.22 -6.56 -3.63
C GLY A 50 2.19 -7.67 -3.46
N ILE A 51 1.22 -7.45 -2.58
CA ILE A 51 0.12 -8.41 -2.38
C ILE A 51 -0.73 -8.52 -3.64
N GLY A 52 -0.98 -7.40 -4.31
CA GLY A 52 -1.73 -7.37 -5.56
C GLY A 52 -1.04 -8.20 -6.65
N LEU A 53 0.29 -8.12 -6.76
CA LEU A 53 1.06 -8.93 -7.70
C LEU A 53 0.98 -10.41 -7.37
N HIS A 54 1.15 -10.80 -6.11
CA HIS A 54 1.03 -12.20 -5.70
C HIS A 54 -0.37 -12.74 -5.99
N ASN A 55 -1.38 -11.94 -5.74
CA ASN A 55 -2.76 -12.30 -6.08
C ASN A 55 -2.95 -12.51 -7.59
N HIS A 56 -2.33 -11.64 -8.40
CA HIS A 56 -2.36 -11.74 -9.86
C HIS A 56 -1.71 -13.04 -10.36
N PHE A 57 -0.58 -13.43 -9.75
CA PHE A 57 0.13 -14.65 -10.12
C PHE A 57 -0.55 -15.93 -9.61
N GLY A 58 -1.50 -15.81 -8.72
CA GLY A 58 -2.14 -16.95 -8.05
C GLY A 58 -1.26 -17.60 -6.98
N GLY A 59 -0.24 -16.90 -6.50
CA GLY A 59 0.66 -17.38 -5.47
C GLY A 59 1.93 -16.56 -5.40
N ARG A 60 2.85 -16.97 -4.52
CA ARG A 60 4.10 -16.24 -4.31
C ARG A 60 5.07 -16.45 -5.47
N ARG A 61 5.70 -15.36 -5.87
CA ARG A 61 6.84 -15.34 -6.77
C ARG A 61 7.88 -14.36 -6.22
N PRO A 62 9.18 -14.58 -6.49
CA PRO A 62 10.19 -13.61 -6.09
C PRO A 62 9.95 -12.30 -6.83
N ILE A 63 9.71 -11.24 -6.07
CA ILE A 63 9.53 -9.89 -6.58
C ILE A 63 10.27 -8.91 -5.67
N THR A 64 10.68 -7.79 -6.23
CA THR A 64 11.32 -6.75 -5.43
C THR A 64 10.90 -5.37 -5.91
N THR A 65 10.67 -4.46 -4.97
CA THR A 65 10.34 -3.06 -5.28
C THR A 65 11.55 -2.39 -5.92
N THR A 66 11.35 -1.76 -7.07
CA THR A 66 12.41 -1.01 -7.75
C THR A 66 12.19 0.49 -7.71
N ASP A 67 10.94 0.93 -7.62
CA ASP A 67 10.62 2.34 -7.60
C ASP A 67 9.29 2.57 -6.90
N LEU A 68 9.22 3.63 -6.11
CA LEU A 68 8.00 4.06 -5.45
C LEU A 68 7.98 5.58 -5.42
N LYS A 69 6.95 6.16 -6.05
CA LYS A 69 6.71 7.59 -5.97
C LYS A 69 5.36 7.80 -5.33
N ILE A 70 5.32 8.59 -4.26
CA ILE A 70 4.08 8.90 -3.54
C ILE A 70 3.91 10.41 -3.40
N ASN A 71 2.70 10.88 -3.62
CA ASN A 71 2.29 12.25 -3.36
C ASN A 71 1.31 12.25 -2.21
N TYR A 72 1.63 12.99 -1.16
CA TYR A 72 0.78 13.15 0.01
C TYR A 72 -0.12 14.36 -0.21
N LEU A 73 -1.43 14.15 -0.05
CA LEU A 73 -2.42 15.18 -0.34
C LEU A 73 -3.05 15.73 0.92
N ARG A 74 -3.25 14.90 1.95
CA ARG A 74 -3.91 15.26 3.19
C ARG A 74 -3.35 14.46 4.36
N PRO A 75 -3.30 15.03 5.58
CA PRO A 75 -2.89 14.29 6.77
C PRO A 75 -4.02 13.37 7.27
N ILE A 76 -3.64 12.33 8.01
CA ILE A 76 -4.59 11.52 8.78
C ILE A 76 -4.20 11.64 10.25
N GLY A 77 -5.13 12.14 11.07
CA GLY A 77 -4.88 12.35 12.51
C GLY A 77 -5.34 11.20 13.40
N ALA A 78 -6.23 10.34 12.93
CA ALA A 78 -6.79 9.26 13.75
C ALA A 78 -7.53 8.25 12.87
N GLY A 79 -7.96 7.15 13.47
CA GLY A 79 -8.75 6.14 12.82
C GLY A 79 -7.89 5.11 12.08
N LYS A 80 -8.06 4.99 10.79
CA LYS A 80 -7.33 4.03 9.97
C LYS A 80 -6.90 4.62 8.64
N ALA A 81 -5.91 4.00 8.02
CA ALA A 81 -5.53 4.24 6.64
C ALA A 81 -5.93 3.02 5.80
N VAL A 82 -6.35 3.27 4.58
CA VAL A 82 -6.77 2.24 3.63
C VAL A 82 -5.97 2.43 2.35
N ALA A 83 -5.45 1.36 1.79
CA ALA A 83 -4.72 1.40 0.52
C ALA A 83 -5.38 0.44 -0.47
N ARG A 84 -5.63 0.93 -1.67
CA ARG A 84 -6.21 0.18 -2.77
C ARG A 84 -5.24 0.17 -3.94
N SER A 85 -4.67 -0.98 -4.25
CA SER A 85 -3.77 -1.12 -5.39
C SER A 85 -4.54 -1.46 -6.65
N HIS A 86 -4.07 -0.90 -7.77
CA HIS A 86 -4.58 -1.17 -9.11
C HIS A 86 -3.38 -1.54 -9.99
N LEU A 87 -3.31 -2.79 -10.43
CA LEU A 87 -2.27 -3.22 -11.36
C LEU A 87 -2.54 -2.59 -12.72
N LEU A 88 -1.60 -1.79 -13.21
CA LEU A 88 -1.73 -1.10 -14.49
C LEU A 88 -1.15 -1.93 -15.61
N ARG A 89 0.00 -2.57 -15.37
CA ARG A 89 0.64 -3.46 -16.33
C ARG A 89 1.51 -4.47 -15.60
N VAL A 90 1.35 -5.74 -15.95
CA VAL A 90 2.22 -6.81 -15.46
C VAL A 90 2.86 -7.46 -16.67
N GLY A 91 4.14 -7.15 -16.88
CA GLY A 91 4.95 -7.75 -17.94
C GLY A 91 5.72 -8.95 -17.40
N LYS A 92 6.68 -9.42 -18.20
CA LYS A 92 7.52 -10.56 -17.81
C LYS A 92 8.50 -10.21 -16.71
N LYS A 93 9.01 -8.97 -16.70
CA LYS A 93 10.06 -8.52 -15.77
C LYS A 93 9.64 -7.40 -14.87
N LEU A 94 8.63 -6.61 -15.26
CA LEU A 94 8.18 -5.46 -14.48
C LEU A 94 6.67 -5.48 -14.28
N GLY A 95 6.26 -5.12 -13.07
CA GLY A 95 4.88 -4.85 -12.74
C GLY A 95 4.76 -3.41 -12.26
N VAL A 96 3.82 -2.66 -12.83
CA VAL A 96 3.56 -1.27 -12.47
C VAL A 96 2.13 -1.15 -12.01
N GLY A 97 1.93 -0.48 -10.88
CA GLY A 97 0.61 -0.26 -10.32
C GLY A 97 0.44 1.12 -9.72
N ARG A 98 -0.82 1.52 -9.59
CA ARG A 98 -1.21 2.70 -8.85
C ARG A 98 -1.80 2.26 -7.53
N VAL A 99 -1.50 2.99 -6.47
CA VAL A 99 -2.12 2.78 -5.17
C VAL A 99 -2.75 4.08 -4.72
N ASP A 100 -4.05 4.03 -4.45
CA ASP A 100 -4.79 5.13 -3.86
C ASP A 100 -4.90 4.86 -2.36
N LEU A 101 -4.60 5.88 -1.55
CA LEU A 101 -4.66 5.76 -0.10
C LEU A 101 -5.73 6.71 0.45
N PHE A 102 -6.51 6.20 1.39
CA PHE A 102 -7.67 6.88 1.95
C PHE A 102 -7.59 6.90 3.47
N ASP A 103 -8.25 7.87 4.08
CA ASP A 103 -8.52 7.82 5.52
C ASP A 103 -9.73 6.90 5.80
N GLY A 104 -10.10 6.77 7.07
CA GLY A 104 -11.22 5.90 7.46
C GLY A 104 -12.58 6.39 7.01
N GLU A 105 -12.68 7.62 6.52
CA GLU A 105 -13.93 8.21 6.01
C GLU A 105 -14.01 8.16 4.48
N GLY A 106 -13.01 7.55 3.83
CA GLY A 106 -12.99 7.40 2.38
C GLY A 106 -12.41 8.60 1.62
N GLN A 107 -11.80 9.55 2.32
CA GLN A 107 -11.17 10.70 1.69
C GLN A 107 -9.79 10.32 1.17
N LEU A 108 -9.48 10.69 -0.09
CA LEU A 108 -8.18 10.42 -0.70
C LEU A 108 -7.09 11.25 -0.01
N VAL A 109 -6.08 10.58 0.53
CA VAL A 109 -5.01 11.23 1.29
C VAL A 109 -3.65 11.15 0.63
N ALA A 110 -3.45 10.16 -0.25
CA ALA A 110 -2.20 10.02 -0.99
C ALA A 110 -2.41 9.17 -2.24
N VAL A 111 -1.53 9.34 -3.22
CA VAL A 111 -1.51 8.55 -4.45
C VAL A 111 -0.08 8.13 -4.72
N ALA A 112 0.12 6.87 -5.07
CA ALA A 112 1.44 6.33 -5.36
C ALA A 112 1.46 5.59 -6.69
N ILE A 113 2.63 5.61 -7.35
CA ILE A 113 2.96 4.70 -8.44
C ILE A 113 4.11 3.83 -7.95
N VAL A 114 3.93 2.53 -8.05
CA VAL A 114 4.88 1.55 -7.52
C VAL A 114 5.28 0.59 -8.63
N THR A 115 6.58 0.36 -8.78
CA THR A 115 7.12 -0.58 -9.75
C THR A 115 7.87 -1.69 -9.03
N TYR A 116 7.58 -2.92 -9.44
CA TYR A 116 8.27 -4.11 -8.95
C TYR A 116 9.01 -4.79 -10.10
N MET A 117 10.18 -5.35 -9.77
CA MET A 117 10.86 -6.29 -10.66
C MET A 117 10.39 -7.71 -10.32
N ILE A 118 10.05 -8.47 -11.35
CA ILE A 118 9.68 -9.89 -11.24
C ILE A 118 10.94 -10.70 -11.50
N LEU A 119 11.39 -11.41 -10.48
CA LEU A 119 12.66 -12.17 -10.53
C LEU A 119 12.50 -13.60 -11.06
#